data_ad510bf4c2789bb49c7c398664883b6f
#
_entry.id   ad510bf4c2789bb49c7c398664883b6f
#
_cell.length_a   1.000
_cell.length_b   1.000
_cell.length_c   1.000
_cell.angle_alpha   90.00
_cell.angle_beta   90.00
_cell.angle_gamma   90.00
#
_symmetry.space_group_name_H-M   'P 1'
#
loop_
_entity.id
_entity.type
_entity.pdbx_description
1 polymer ?
#
loop_
_entity_poly.entity_id
_entity_poly.type
_entity_poly.pdbx_seq_one_letter_code
_entity_poly.pdbx_strand_id
1 'polypeptide(L)'
;RRASTTDGPITLATARLGTRATVQHINDFLKTYVSHAGVAPSDHVVVFDEAQRAWDAKQGKEKFDRDASEPLLLLELMARHSSWAVCVCLIGSGQEINDGEEGVAGWAQAIEATARTTPRKWTVYGPPSLFGASRSPVALGNLDSNVGIVTTESLHLDVPLRSFRSPQLSEWIEKVLSCEFHTARELTRDLNFGLYITRDLQTA
;
A
#
# COMPACT_ATOMS: atom_id res chain seq x y z
N ARG A 1 7.22 -1.70 -12.98
CA ARG A 1 7.09 -0.22 -12.97
C ARG A 1 8.36 0.35 -12.36
N ARG A 2 8.98 1.34 -12.96
CA ARG A 2 10.12 2.03 -12.35
C ARG A 2 9.60 2.75 -11.11
N ALA A 3 10.20 2.50 -9.95
CA ALA A 3 10.11 3.44 -8.86
C ALA A 3 10.49 4.81 -9.44
N SER A 4 9.62 5.77 -9.27
CA SER A 4 9.91 7.15 -9.66
C SER A 4 11.14 7.56 -8.88
N THR A 5 12.26 7.73 -9.55
CA THR A 5 13.46 8.35 -9.00
C THR A 5 13.19 9.84 -8.80
N THR A 6 12.32 10.15 -7.86
CA THR A 6 12.28 11.48 -7.27
C THR A 6 13.26 11.44 -6.10
N ASP A 7 14.46 11.94 -6.36
CA ASP A 7 15.58 11.99 -5.41
C ASP A 7 15.29 12.76 -4.08
N GLY A 8 14.11 13.33 -3.92
CA GLY A 8 13.82 14.24 -2.82
C GLY A 8 13.64 13.57 -1.44
N PRO A 9 12.59 12.76 -1.17
CA PRO A 9 12.27 12.31 0.18
C PRO A 9 13.24 11.25 0.72
N ILE A 10 13.72 10.37 -0.15
CA ILE A 10 14.62 9.26 0.23
C ILE A 10 16.01 9.79 0.54
N THR A 11 16.51 10.72 -0.27
CA THR A 11 17.79 11.40 -0.02
C THR A 11 17.78 12.17 1.31
N LEU A 12 16.65 12.82 1.65
CA LEU A 12 16.47 13.51 2.92
C LEU A 12 16.43 12.54 4.12
N ALA A 13 15.74 11.41 4.00
CA ALA A 13 15.69 10.39 5.04
C ALA A 13 17.07 9.75 5.26
N THR A 14 17.76 9.41 4.17
CA THR A 14 19.13 8.85 4.21
C THR A 14 20.13 9.83 4.83
N ALA A 15 20.06 11.11 4.48
CA ALA A 15 20.94 12.14 5.03
C ALA A 15 20.69 12.38 6.53
N ARG A 16 19.44 12.31 6.99
CA ARG A 16 19.09 12.52 8.41
C ARG A 16 19.37 11.31 9.30
N LEU A 17 19.21 10.10 8.77
CA LEU A 17 19.35 8.86 9.54
C LEU A 17 20.73 8.23 9.39
N GLY A 18 21.58 8.73 8.51
CA GLY A 18 22.91 8.15 8.21
C GLY A 18 22.85 6.73 7.66
N THR A 19 21.68 6.28 7.18
CA THR A 19 21.46 4.95 6.64
C THR A 19 21.37 5.00 5.13
N ARG A 20 21.85 3.97 4.44
CA ARG A 20 21.60 3.78 3.00
C ARG A 20 20.29 3.04 2.83
N ALA A 21 19.23 3.74 2.41
CA ALA A 21 18.02 3.07 1.93
C ALA A 21 18.23 2.61 0.49
N THR A 22 18.01 1.34 0.22
CA THR A 22 18.03 0.79 -1.13
C THR A 22 16.63 0.90 -1.70
N VAL A 23 16.47 1.67 -2.79
CA VAL A 23 15.22 1.70 -3.55
C VAL A 23 15.35 0.75 -4.72
N GLN A 24 14.50 -0.27 -4.74
CA GLN A 24 14.49 -1.27 -5.81
C GLN A 24 13.07 -1.65 -6.17
N HIS A 25 12.90 -2.25 -7.33
CA HIS A 25 11.61 -2.80 -7.72
C HIS A 25 11.30 -4.04 -6.88
N ILE A 26 10.05 -4.18 -6.40
CA ILE A 26 9.63 -5.31 -5.55
C ILE A 26 9.96 -6.66 -6.21
N ASN A 27 9.80 -6.79 -7.52
CA ASN A 27 10.13 -8.00 -8.25
C ASN A 27 11.61 -8.38 -8.14
N ASP A 28 12.53 -7.41 -8.16
CA ASP A 28 13.96 -7.68 -8.05
C ASP A 28 14.31 -8.11 -6.63
N PHE A 29 13.67 -7.50 -5.64
CA PHE A 29 13.78 -7.93 -4.25
C PHE A 29 13.29 -9.36 -4.07
N LEU A 30 12.09 -9.69 -4.54
CA LEU A 30 11.52 -11.02 -4.42
C LEU A 30 12.36 -12.07 -5.17
N LYS A 31 12.79 -11.80 -6.40
CA LYS A 31 13.65 -12.72 -7.16
C LYS A 31 14.95 -13.04 -6.44
N THR A 32 15.56 -12.04 -5.82
CA THR A 32 16.81 -12.22 -5.09
C THR A 32 16.67 -13.19 -3.93
N TYR A 33 15.59 -13.08 -3.15
CA TYR A 33 15.45 -13.87 -1.92
C TYR A 33 14.56 -15.11 -2.05
N VAL A 34 13.63 -15.15 -3.00
CA VAL A 34 12.79 -16.34 -3.25
C VAL A 34 13.62 -17.53 -3.72
N SER A 35 14.65 -17.29 -4.55
CA SER A 35 15.57 -18.33 -5.04
C SER A 35 16.54 -18.84 -3.96
N HIS A 36 16.74 -18.10 -2.87
CA HIS A 36 17.65 -18.46 -1.78
C HIS A 36 16.87 -18.96 -0.56
N ALA A 37 16.53 -20.25 -0.56
CA ALA A 37 15.74 -20.84 0.52
C ALA A 37 16.40 -20.64 1.90
N GLY A 38 15.63 -20.16 2.86
CA GLY A 38 16.07 -20.00 4.26
C GLY A 38 16.93 -18.78 4.55
N VAL A 39 17.37 -18.02 3.54
CA VAL A 39 18.14 -16.79 3.75
C VAL A 39 17.16 -15.64 3.99
N ALA A 40 17.30 -14.95 5.14
CA ALA A 40 16.56 -13.73 5.40
C ALA A 40 17.10 -12.56 4.57
N PRO A 41 16.28 -11.60 4.17
CA PRO A 41 16.75 -10.34 3.61
C PRO A 41 17.77 -9.65 4.54
N SER A 42 18.67 -8.84 3.98
CA SER A 42 19.62 -8.05 4.80
C SER A 42 18.91 -6.98 5.63
N ASP A 43 17.79 -6.48 5.12
CA ASP A 43 17.04 -5.39 5.72
C ASP A 43 15.90 -5.91 6.58
N HIS A 44 15.84 -5.45 7.82
CA HIS A 44 14.77 -5.77 8.77
C HIS A 44 13.50 -4.94 8.54
N VAL A 45 13.57 -3.88 7.76
CA VAL A 45 12.46 -2.98 7.46
C VAL A 45 12.31 -2.86 5.96
N VAL A 46 11.11 -3.13 5.47
CA VAL A 46 10.73 -2.92 4.07
C VAL A 46 9.57 -1.92 4.02
N VAL A 47 9.70 -0.91 3.17
CA VAL A 47 8.60 0.03 2.86
C VAL A 47 8.10 -0.31 1.46
N PHE A 48 6.84 -0.73 1.36
CA PHE A 48 6.18 -1.08 0.12
C PHE A 48 5.19 0.02 -0.26
N ASP A 49 5.56 0.78 -1.29
CA ASP A 49 4.72 1.85 -1.83
C ASP A 49 3.66 1.30 -2.79
N GLU A 50 2.46 1.88 -2.79
CA GLU A 50 1.31 1.42 -3.57
C GLU A 50 0.95 -0.06 -3.27
N ALA A 51 0.96 -0.42 -1.99
CA ALA A 51 0.83 -1.81 -1.57
C ALA A 51 -0.51 -2.47 -1.96
N GLN A 52 -1.57 -1.68 -2.22
CA GLN A 52 -2.84 -2.18 -2.75
C GLN A 52 -2.72 -2.75 -4.17
N ARG A 53 -1.62 -2.46 -4.88
CA ARG A 53 -1.36 -2.91 -6.25
C ARG A 53 -0.46 -4.13 -6.33
N ALA A 54 -0.22 -4.78 -5.20
CA ALA A 54 0.55 -6.02 -5.15
C ALA A 54 -0.14 -7.14 -5.97
N TRP A 55 0.67 -7.96 -6.62
CA TRP A 55 0.19 -8.99 -7.54
C TRP A 55 -0.38 -10.21 -6.83
N ASP A 56 -1.41 -10.80 -7.48
CA ASP A 56 -2.05 -12.03 -7.06
C ASP A 56 -1.16 -13.28 -7.26
N ALA A 57 -1.65 -14.43 -6.82
CA ALA A 57 -0.93 -15.70 -6.92
C ALA A 57 -0.70 -16.13 -8.38
N LYS A 58 -1.58 -15.76 -9.31
CA LYS A 58 -1.40 -16.06 -10.73
C LYS A 58 -0.18 -15.35 -11.29
N GLN A 59 -0.05 -14.06 -11.02
CA GLN A 59 1.13 -13.28 -11.38
C GLN A 59 2.39 -13.77 -10.64
N GLY A 60 2.25 -14.19 -9.39
CA GLY A 60 3.32 -14.82 -8.62
C GLY A 60 3.83 -16.10 -9.28
N LYS A 61 2.92 -16.93 -9.80
CA LYS A 61 3.27 -18.15 -10.55
C LYS A 61 4.02 -17.83 -11.85
N GLU A 62 3.53 -16.86 -12.61
CA GLU A 62 4.15 -16.47 -13.88
C GLU A 62 5.56 -15.88 -13.72
N LYS A 63 5.80 -15.13 -12.65
CA LYS A 63 7.02 -14.33 -12.49
C LYS A 63 8.07 -14.96 -11.57
N PHE A 64 7.66 -15.78 -10.60
CA PHE A 64 8.52 -16.35 -9.58
C PHE A 64 8.48 -17.89 -9.55
N ASP A 65 7.67 -18.51 -10.41
CA ASP A 65 7.34 -19.94 -10.37
C ASP A 65 6.86 -20.40 -8.97
N ARG A 66 6.16 -19.51 -8.26
CA ARG A 66 5.59 -19.73 -6.93
C ARG A 66 4.11 -19.46 -6.97
N ASP A 67 3.31 -20.41 -6.55
CA ASP A 67 1.86 -20.28 -6.43
C ASP A 67 1.52 -19.49 -5.15
N ALA A 68 1.93 -18.22 -5.14
CA ALA A 68 1.80 -17.33 -4.01
C ALA A 68 1.75 -15.86 -4.49
N SER A 69 0.95 -15.03 -3.82
CA SER A 69 0.86 -13.61 -4.11
C SER A 69 2.09 -12.84 -3.64
N GLU A 70 2.32 -11.63 -4.19
CA GLU A 70 3.43 -10.76 -3.75
C GLU A 70 3.37 -10.45 -2.25
N PRO A 71 2.18 -10.12 -1.65
CA PRO A 71 2.07 -9.97 -0.21
C PRO A 71 2.56 -11.19 0.56
N LEU A 72 2.13 -12.39 0.17
CA LEU A 72 2.52 -13.62 0.85
C LEU A 72 4.02 -13.88 0.72
N LEU A 73 4.58 -13.76 -0.49
CA LEU A 73 6.01 -13.92 -0.71
C LEU A 73 6.83 -12.94 0.14
N LEU A 74 6.44 -11.67 0.19
CA LEU A 74 7.13 -10.66 0.99
C LEU A 74 7.09 -11.00 2.49
N LEU A 75 5.92 -11.34 3.02
CA LEU A 75 5.77 -11.68 4.44
C LEU A 75 6.52 -12.96 4.81
N GLU A 76 6.52 -14.00 3.96
CA GLU A 76 7.31 -15.21 4.16
C GLU A 76 8.82 -14.90 4.19
N LEU A 77 9.30 -14.00 3.33
CA LEU A 77 10.70 -13.58 3.34
C LEU A 77 11.07 -12.85 4.61
N MET A 78 10.24 -11.89 5.02
CA MET A 78 10.48 -11.11 6.24
C MET A 78 10.32 -11.98 7.50
N ALA A 79 9.51 -13.02 7.47
CA ALA A 79 9.38 -14.00 8.54
C ALA A 79 10.64 -14.85 8.78
N ARG A 80 11.59 -14.89 7.84
CA ARG A 80 12.87 -15.59 8.00
C ARG A 80 13.81 -14.95 9.01
N HIS A 81 13.61 -13.66 9.34
CA HIS A 81 14.41 -13.00 10.37
C HIS A 81 14.26 -13.70 11.73
N SER A 82 15.38 -13.94 12.41
CA SER A 82 15.38 -14.65 13.71
C SER A 82 14.92 -13.77 14.87
N SER A 83 14.97 -12.45 14.77
CA SER A 83 14.63 -11.51 15.85
C SER A 83 13.33 -10.73 15.56
N TRP A 84 13.35 -9.80 14.64
CA TRP A 84 12.21 -8.94 14.28
C TRP A 84 12.26 -8.55 12.82
N ALA A 85 11.12 -8.18 12.27
CA ALA A 85 11.02 -7.55 10.96
C ALA A 85 9.81 -6.63 10.94
N VAL A 86 9.84 -5.61 10.07
CA VAL A 86 8.75 -4.66 9.88
C VAL A 86 8.46 -4.49 8.39
N CYS A 87 7.19 -4.63 8.02
CA CYS A 87 6.70 -4.26 6.70
C CYS A 87 5.81 -3.02 6.85
N VAL A 88 6.18 -1.93 6.20
CA VAL A 88 5.39 -0.70 6.12
C VAL A 88 4.73 -0.67 4.75
N CYS A 89 3.41 -0.81 4.70
CA CYS A 89 2.63 -0.78 3.46
C CYS A 89 1.95 0.57 3.32
N LEU A 90 2.34 1.35 2.30
CA LEU A 90 1.65 2.60 1.96
C LEU A 90 0.51 2.26 1.01
N ILE A 91 -0.71 2.56 1.43
CA ILE A 91 -1.94 2.20 0.70
C ILE A 91 -2.63 3.48 0.27
N GLY A 92 -2.87 3.63 -1.02
CA GLY A 92 -3.66 4.71 -1.59
C GLY A 92 -5.13 4.31 -1.72
N SER A 93 -6.05 5.21 -1.34
CA SER A 93 -7.48 5.08 -1.62
C SER A 93 -7.82 5.61 -3.01
N GLY A 94 -8.88 5.10 -3.63
CA GLY A 94 -9.43 5.62 -4.89
C GLY A 94 -8.64 5.26 -6.15
N GLN A 95 -7.65 4.39 -6.08
CA GLN A 95 -7.01 3.83 -7.27
C GLN A 95 -7.71 2.54 -7.68
N GLU A 96 -8.02 2.42 -8.96
CA GLU A 96 -8.57 1.19 -9.51
C GLU A 96 -7.54 0.06 -9.39
N ILE A 97 -8.02 -1.09 -8.94
CA ILE A 97 -7.24 -2.32 -8.92
C ILE A 97 -7.37 -2.93 -10.32
N ASN A 98 -6.23 -3.18 -10.96
CA ASN A 98 -6.20 -3.81 -12.27
C ASN A 98 -6.29 -5.34 -12.14
N ASP A 99 -6.60 -6.02 -13.25
CA ASP A 99 -6.56 -7.47 -13.30
C ASP A 99 -5.18 -8.00 -12.87
N GLY A 100 -5.18 -8.92 -11.90
CA GLY A 100 -3.96 -9.48 -11.33
C GLY A 100 -3.39 -8.70 -10.13
N GLU A 101 -4.05 -7.64 -9.67
CA GLU A 101 -3.73 -6.96 -8.40
C GLU A 101 -4.66 -7.48 -7.29
N GLU A 102 -4.10 -7.88 -6.14
CA GLU A 102 -4.84 -8.51 -5.03
C GLU A 102 -5.64 -7.52 -4.18
N GLY A 103 -5.30 -6.25 -4.25
CA GLY A 103 -5.86 -5.25 -3.35
C GLY A 103 -5.47 -5.46 -1.88
N VAL A 104 -6.15 -4.75 -0.99
CA VAL A 104 -5.88 -4.86 0.44
C VAL A 104 -6.34 -6.20 1.02
N ALA A 105 -7.35 -6.83 0.42
CA ALA A 105 -7.82 -8.16 0.84
C ALA A 105 -6.75 -9.24 0.71
N GLY A 106 -5.89 -9.17 -0.31
CA GLY A 106 -4.76 -10.08 -0.47
C GLY A 106 -3.73 -9.96 0.66
N TRP A 107 -3.55 -8.77 1.20
CA TRP A 107 -2.72 -8.58 2.39
C TRP A 107 -3.30 -9.24 3.63
N ALA A 108 -4.63 -9.18 3.83
CA ALA A 108 -5.28 -9.88 4.94
C ALA A 108 -5.03 -11.39 4.87
N GLN A 109 -5.26 -11.99 3.69
CA GLN A 109 -5.02 -13.41 3.46
C GLN A 109 -3.54 -13.79 3.68
N ALA A 110 -2.61 -12.98 3.18
CA ALA A 110 -1.18 -13.20 3.35
C ALA A 110 -0.74 -13.12 4.81
N ILE A 111 -1.24 -12.15 5.57
CA ILE A 111 -0.96 -12.00 7.00
C ILE A 111 -1.44 -13.23 7.78
N GLU A 112 -2.69 -13.66 7.53
CA GLU A 112 -3.24 -14.84 8.20
C GLU A 112 -2.48 -16.12 7.84
N ALA A 113 -2.17 -16.33 6.56
CA ALA A 113 -1.40 -17.49 6.10
C ALA A 113 -0.02 -17.52 6.77
N THR A 114 0.68 -16.39 6.80
CA THR A 114 2.00 -16.29 7.43
C THR A 114 1.91 -16.49 8.95
N ALA A 115 0.89 -15.95 9.61
CA ALA A 115 0.69 -16.10 11.04
C ALA A 115 0.40 -17.56 11.46
N ARG A 116 -0.19 -18.37 10.57
CA ARG A 116 -0.43 -19.80 10.81
C ARG A 116 0.83 -20.66 10.60
N THR A 117 1.70 -20.25 9.68
CA THR A 117 2.88 -21.06 9.29
C THR A 117 4.15 -20.67 10.05
N THR A 118 4.17 -19.53 10.71
CA THR A 118 5.33 -19.05 11.47
C THR A 118 5.06 -19.13 12.98
N PRO A 119 6.06 -19.49 13.81
CA PRO A 119 5.89 -19.53 15.25
C PRO A 119 5.83 -18.16 15.91
N ARG A 120 5.92 -17.10 15.11
CA ARG A 120 5.98 -15.70 15.58
C ARG A 120 4.61 -15.07 15.56
N LYS A 121 4.36 -14.24 16.56
CA LYS A 121 3.18 -13.41 16.59
C LYS A 121 3.35 -12.22 15.64
N TRP A 122 2.44 -12.10 14.72
CA TRP A 122 2.30 -10.93 13.85
C TRP A 122 1.40 -9.89 14.53
N THR A 123 1.75 -8.63 14.38
CA THR A 123 0.92 -7.50 14.85
C THR A 123 0.76 -6.51 13.70
N VAL A 124 -0.48 -6.18 13.38
CA VAL A 124 -0.84 -5.20 12.36
C VAL A 124 -1.19 -3.88 13.04
N TYR A 125 -0.54 -2.82 12.60
CA TYR A 125 -0.80 -1.46 13.03
C TYR A 125 -1.47 -0.70 11.89
N GLY A 126 -2.52 0.05 12.17
CA GLY A 126 -3.20 0.86 11.14
C GLY A 126 -4.27 1.77 11.72
N PRO A 127 -4.85 2.66 10.91
CA PRO A 127 -5.97 3.47 11.32
C PRO A 127 -7.22 2.60 11.56
N PRO A 128 -8.21 3.05 12.35
CA PRO A 128 -9.44 2.30 12.59
C PRO A 128 -10.20 1.92 11.31
N SER A 129 -10.14 2.78 10.28
CA SER A 129 -10.77 2.54 8.97
C SER A 129 -10.22 1.32 8.22
N LEU A 130 -9.02 0.85 8.58
CA LEU A 130 -8.40 -0.34 7.99
C LEU A 130 -9.03 -1.64 8.49
N PHE A 131 -9.68 -1.63 9.64
CA PHE A 131 -10.21 -2.81 10.32
C PHE A 131 -11.73 -2.81 10.39
N GLY A 132 -12.31 -3.99 10.63
CA GLY A 132 -13.75 -4.16 10.80
C GLY A 132 -14.51 -4.44 9.50
N ALA A 133 -15.84 -4.46 9.60
CA ALA A 133 -16.76 -4.77 8.50
C ALA A 133 -17.01 -3.58 7.55
N SER A 134 -16.03 -2.71 7.37
CA SER A 134 -16.13 -1.61 6.42
C SER A 134 -16.24 -2.13 4.99
N ARG A 135 -17.15 -1.57 4.21
CA ARG A 135 -17.24 -1.81 2.76
C ARG A 135 -16.15 -1.06 1.97
N SER A 136 -15.21 -0.45 2.66
CA SER A 136 -14.10 0.24 2.02
C SER A 136 -13.20 -0.76 1.27
N PRO A 137 -12.85 -0.50 0.02
CA PRO A 137 -11.94 -1.36 -0.74
C PRO A 137 -10.53 -1.40 -0.13
N VAL A 138 -10.24 -0.51 0.80
CA VAL A 138 -8.97 -0.46 1.54
C VAL A 138 -9.06 -1.05 2.94
N ALA A 139 -10.11 -1.78 3.29
CA ALA A 139 -10.23 -2.45 4.59
C ALA A 139 -9.64 -3.86 4.54
N LEU A 140 -8.84 -4.22 5.56
CA LEU A 140 -8.37 -5.59 5.78
C LEU A 140 -9.50 -6.52 6.26
N GLY A 141 -10.59 -5.96 6.76
CA GLY A 141 -11.66 -6.73 7.39
C GLY A 141 -11.27 -7.25 8.79
N ASN A 142 -11.86 -8.39 9.15
CA ASN A 142 -11.56 -9.05 10.42
C ASN A 142 -10.44 -10.07 10.22
N LEU A 143 -9.35 -9.88 10.92
CA LEU A 143 -8.23 -10.83 10.93
C LEU A 143 -8.42 -11.90 12.00
N ASP A 144 -7.80 -13.07 11.80
CA ASP A 144 -7.79 -14.17 12.75
C ASP A 144 -7.23 -13.75 14.11
N SER A 145 -7.71 -14.39 15.20
CA SER A 145 -7.33 -14.08 16.59
C SER A 145 -5.84 -14.26 16.91
N ASN A 146 -5.10 -15.00 16.09
CA ASN A 146 -3.63 -15.15 16.21
C ASN A 146 -2.85 -13.95 15.69
N VAL A 147 -3.50 -13.00 15.02
CA VAL A 147 -2.90 -11.75 14.60
C VAL A 147 -3.24 -10.65 15.60
N GLY A 148 -2.23 -10.00 16.14
CA GLY A 148 -2.42 -8.81 16.99
C GLY A 148 -2.87 -7.63 16.15
N ILE A 149 -3.82 -6.84 16.64
CA ILE A 149 -4.29 -5.61 15.99
C ILE A 149 -4.06 -4.45 16.94
N VAL A 150 -3.45 -3.37 16.42
CA VAL A 150 -3.28 -2.10 17.12
C VAL A 150 -3.77 -0.97 16.24
N THR A 151 -4.80 -0.29 16.68
CA THR A 151 -5.38 0.84 15.95
C THR A 151 -4.77 2.15 16.40
N THR A 152 -4.40 3.01 15.45
CA THR A 152 -3.92 4.36 15.73
C THR A 152 -4.23 5.29 14.56
N GLU A 153 -4.82 6.43 14.84
CA GLU A 153 -5.11 7.48 13.85
C GLU A 153 -3.84 8.07 13.22
N SER A 154 -2.71 8.03 13.94
CA SER A 154 -1.43 8.58 13.46
C SER A 154 -0.91 7.91 12.18
N LEU A 155 -1.45 6.74 11.82
CA LEU A 155 -1.11 6.03 10.58
C LEU A 155 -2.07 6.35 9.43
N HIS A 156 -3.03 7.23 9.64
CA HIS A 156 -3.84 7.77 8.56
C HIS A 156 -3.13 8.95 7.90
N LEU A 157 -2.91 8.86 6.59
CA LEU A 157 -2.29 9.93 5.80
C LEU A 157 -3.40 10.75 5.14
N ASP A 158 -3.79 11.84 5.77
CA ASP A 158 -4.90 12.71 5.36
C ASP A 158 -4.45 13.99 4.64
N VAL A 159 -3.14 14.29 4.68
CA VAL A 159 -2.61 15.51 4.06
C VAL A 159 -2.15 15.24 2.61
N PRO A 160 -2.88 15.74 1.61
CA PRO A 160 -2.51 15.57 0.21
C PRO A 160 -1.33 16.49 -0.16
N LEU A 161 -0.11 15.96 -0.22
CA LEU A 161 1.07 16.74 -0.55
C LEU A 161 1.04 17.34 -1.97
N ARG A 162 0.36 16.69 -2.91
CA ARG A 162 0.24 17.17 -4.31
C ARG A 162 -0.77 18.29 -4.48
N SER A 163 -1.78 18.33 -3.61
CA SER A 163 -2.87 19.33 -3.66
C SER A 163 -2.95 20.17 -2.38
N PHE A 164 -1.83 20.36 -1.68
CA PHE A 164 -1.79 21.13 -0.43
C PHE A 164 -2.34 22.56 -0.58
N ARG A 165 -2.31 23.12 -1.81
CA ARG A 165 -2.85 24.46 -2.11
C ARG A 165 -4.38 24.48 -2.30
N SER A 166 -4.99 23.33 -2.39
CA SER A 166 -6.42 23.20 -2.64
C SER A 166 -7.00 21.94 -2.00
N PRO A 167 -7.10 21.90 -0.66
CA PRO A 167 -7.67 20.75 0.05
C PRO A 167 -9.10 20.44 -0.40
N GLN A 168 -9.89 21.47 -0.76
CA GLN A 168 -11.24 21.31 -1.28
C GLN A 168 -11.30 20.56 -2.63
N LEU A 169 -10.19 20.53 -3.40
CA LEU A 169 -10.16 19.76 -4.66
C LEU A 169 -10.29 18.26 -4.41
N SER A 170 -9.56 17.75 -3.44
CA SER A 170 -9.60 16.32 -3.11
C SER A 170 -11.00 15.93 -2.63
N GLU A 171 -11.60 16.74 -1.78
CA GLU A 171 -12.97 16.54 -1.30
C GLU A 171 -13.97 16.61 -2.47
N TRP A 172 -13.83 17.58 -3.35
CA TRP A 172 -14.67 17.72 -4.54
C TRP A 172 -14.59 16.50 -5.44
N ILE A 173 -13.37 16.00 -5.72
CA ILE A 173 -13.15 14.79 -6.54
C ILE A 173 -13.83 13.58 -5.87
N GLU A 174 -13.68 13.41 -4.57
CA GLU A 174 -14.32 12.33 -3.83
C GLU A 174 -15.85 12.38 -3.96
N LYS A 175 -16.45 13.57 -3.80
CA LYS A 175 -17.90 13.77 -3.95
C LYS A 175 -18.39 13.47 -5.38
N VAL A 176 -17.60 13.84 -6.40
CA VAL A 176 -17.91 13.49 -7.80
C VAL A 176 -17.86 11.98 -8.02
N LEU A 177 -16.82 11.31 -7.54
CA LEU A 177 -16.65 9.87 -7.69
C LEU A 177 -17.71 9.07 -6.93
N SER A 178 -18.15 9.60 -5.78
CA SER A 178 -19.23 9.00 -4.98
C SER A 178 -20.65 9.33 -5.52
N CYS A 179 -20.73 10.04 -6.66
CA CYS A 179 -22.00 10.51 -7.25
C CYS A 179 -22.81 11.45 -6.34
N GLU A 180 -22.18 12.09 -5.37
CA GLU A 180 -22.78 13.10 -4.50
C GLU A 180 -22.77 14.48 -5.19
N PHE A 181 -23.42 14.59 -6.34
CA PHE A 181 -23.32 15.75 -7.24
C PHE A 181 -23.82 17.06 -6.63
N HIS A 182 -24.75 17.03 -5.69
CA HIS A 182 -25.22 18.22 -5.01
C HIS A 182 -24.11 18.84 -4.15
N THR A 183 -23.47 18.05 -3.32
CA THR A 183 -22.37 18.47 -2.46
C THR A 183 -21.14 18.90 -3.30
N ALA A 184 -20.83 18.13 -4.33
CA ALA A 184 -19.75 18.50 -5.26
C ALA A 184 -20.00 19.88 -5.92
N ARG A 185 -21.25 20.17 -6.29
CA ARG A 185 -21.61 21.47 -6.89
C ARG A 185 -21.48 22.64 -5.89
N GLU A 186 -21.76 22.40 -4.62
CA GLU A 186 -21.58 23.44 -3.59
C GLU A 186 -20.09 23.73 -3.38
N LEU A 187 -19.26 22.69 -3.29
CA LEU A 187 -17.82 22.84 -3.16
C LEU A 187 -17.17 23.59 -4.33
N THR A 188 -17.73 23.47 -5.55
CA THR A 188 -17.20 24.20 -6.72
C THR A 188 -17.21 25.71 -6.56
N ARG A 189 -18.09 26.28 -5.73
CA ARG A 189 -18.18 27.73 -5.51
C ARG A 189 -16.98 28.32 -4.78
N ASP A 190 -16.33 27.49 -3.96
CA ASP A 190 -15.20 27.86 -3.11
C ASP A 190 -13.84 27.43 -3.70
N LEU A 191 -13.86 26.75 -4.86
CA LEU A 191 -12.64 26.33 -5.54
C LEU A 191 -11.93 27.52 -6.18
N ASN A 192 -10.74 27.82 -5.70
CA ASN A 192 -9.96 28.98 -6.12
C ASN A 192 -8.94 28.65 -7.24
N PHE A 193 -9.28 27.71 -8.13
CA PHE A 193 -8.45 27.38 -9.31
C PHE A 193 -9.35 26.95 -10.48
N GLY A 194 -8.81 27.08 -11.71
CA GLY A 194 -9.51 26.71 -12.92
C GLY A 194 -9.71 25.19 -13.01
N LEU A 195 -10.96 24.76 -12.99
CA LEU A 195 -11.35 23.40 -13.26
C LEU A 195 -11.96 23.32 -14.66
N TYR A 196 -11.41 22.43 -15.50
CA TYR A 196 -11.94 22.19 -16.83
C TYR A 196 -12.44 20.76 -16.92
N ILE A 197 -13.66 20.60 -17.39
CA ILE A 197 -14.26 19.29 -17.67
C ILE A 197 -14.46 19.20 -19.17
N THR A 198 -13.86 18.22 -19.80
CA THR A 198 -14.05 17.92 -21.21
C THR A 198 -14.41 16.46 -21.41
N ARG A 199 -15.23 16.21 -22.45
CA ARG A 199 -15.48 14.84 -22.97
C ARG A 199 -14.59 14.51 -24.15
N ASP A 200 -13.81 15.47 -24.61
CA ASP A 200 -12.89 15.32 -25.72
C ASP A 200 -11.45 15.24 -25.18
N LEU A 201 -10.85 14.08 -25.31
CA LEU A 201 -9.48 13.82 -24.87
C LEU A 201 -8.44 14.56 -25.71
N GLN A 202 -8.79 15.13 -26.87
CA GLN A 202 -7.89 15.92 -27.69
C GLN A 202 -7.81 17.40 -27.23
N THR A 203 -8.80 17.83 -26.45
CA THR A 203 -8.87 19.18 -25.89
C THR A 203 -8.46 19.25 -24.41
N ALA A 204 -8.08 18.13 -23.81
CA ALA A 204 -7.71 18.03 -22.39
C ALA A 204 -6.26 18.41 -22.08
#